data_9f10b303fafc816d4a296575b37fe8d0
#
_entry.id   9f10b303fafc816d4a296575b37fe8d0
#
_cell.length_a   1.000
_cell.length_b   1.000
_cell.length_c   1.000
_cell.angle_alpha   90.00
_cell.angle_beta   90.00
_cell.angle_gamma   90.00
#
_symmetry.space_group_name_H-M   'P 1'
#
loop_
_entity.id
_entity.type
_entity.pdbx_description
1 polymer ?
#
loop_
_entity_poly.entity_id
_entity_poly.type
_entity_poly.pdbx_seq_one_letter_code
_entity_poly.pdbx_strand_id
1 'polypeptide(L)'
;LTSDIPNVSEEATKNLDEQGIIRVGCEVKEGDILIGKITPKGETDTSPEEKLLRAIFGDKAGDVKDASLRMPSSTYGMVMETKLFSRLVKDKKTKSDEKDVLDKIDKEFNHKFAELKSKLVEKLFELVNGKSSQGVHNYLKEELIGRGVKFTQKLLEKITIYTEVNPYKWTSNKEVNNQIYEILHNYRVKYNEILGEHKRRRFAVQV
;
A
#
# COMPACT_ATOMS: atom_id res chain seq x y z
N LEU A 1 2.92 22.36 -7.78
CA LEU A 1 1.66 22.38 -8.53
C LEU A 1 0.75 23.45 -7.91
N THR A 2 -0.03 24.15 -8.73
CA THR A 2 -0.93 25.24 -8.29
C THR A 2 -1.98 25.54 -9.37
N SER A 3 -3.13 26.03 -8.94
CA SER A 3 -4.16 26.58 -9.83
C SER A 3 -3.91 28.05 -10.18
N ASP A 4 -3.03 28.73 -9.41
CA ASP A 4 -2.62 30.13 -9.65
C ASP A 4 -1.48 30.20 -10.66
N ILE A 5 -1.83 30.30 -11.95
CA ILE A 5 -0.90 30.30 -13.07
C ILE A 5 -0.83 31.74 -13.66
N PRO A 6 0.34 32.33 -13.79
CA PRO A 6 0.47 33.68 -14.33
C PRO A 6 0.05 33.72 -15.82
N ASN A 7 -0.60 34.81 -16.22
CA ASN A 7 -1.04 35.07 -17.60
C ASN A 7 -2.09 34.09 -18.18
N VAL A 8 -2.87 33.44 -17.31
CA VAL A 8 -3.95 32.53 -17.69
C VAL A 8 -5.26 33.09 -17.14
N SER A 9 -6.34 32.99 -17.94
CA SER A 9 -7.67 33.43 -17.50
C SER A 9 -8.25 32.48 -16.46
N GLU A 10 -9.09 33.01 -15.54
CA GLU A 10 -9.80 32.22 -14.54
C GLU A 10 -10.67 31.12 -15.16
N GLU A 11 -11.19 31.36 -16.38
CA GLU A 11 -11.97 30.35 -17.10
C GLU A 11 -11.15 29.12 -17.48
N ALA A 12 -9.86 29.28 -17.77
CA ALA A 12 -8.97 28.17 -18.13
C ALA A 12 -8.55 27.35 -16.90
N THR A 13 -8.66 27.91 -15.69
CA THR A 13 -8.30 27.24 -14.43
C THR A 13 -9.50 26.74 -13.63
N LYS A 14 -10.72 27.05 -14.06
CA LYS A 14 -11.97 26.70 -13.32
C LYS A 14 -12.15 25.22 -13.03
N ASN A 15 -11.62 24.36 -13.90
CA ASN A 15 -11.73 22.90 -13.80
C ASN A 15 -10.59 22.29 -12.96
N LEU A 16 -9.64 23.08 -12.47
CA LEU A 16 -8.58 22.65 -11.59
C LEU A 16 -9.06 22.62 -10.12
N ASP A 17 -8.48 21.74 -9.33
CA ASP A 17 -8.63 21.74 -7.88
C ASP A 17 -7.65 22.73 -7.21
N GLU A 18 -7.66 22.81 -5.88
CA GLU A 18 -6.75 23.66 -5.12
C GLU A 18 -5.28 23.29 -5.31
N GLN A 19 -4.99 22.04 -5.71
CA GLN A 19 -3.65 21.55 -5.98
C GLN A 19 -3.23 21.75 -7.44
N GLY A 20 -4.09 22.37 -8.26
CA GLY A 20 -3.81 22.61 -9.67
C GLY A 20 -3.95 21.37 -10.56
N ILE A 21 -4.69 20.36 -10.13
CA ILE A 21 -4.98 19.14 -10.90
C ILE A 21 -6.42 19.19 -11.41
N ILE A 22 -6.65 18.77 -12.65
CA ILE A 22 -7.99 18.75 -13.22
C ILE A 22 -8.90 17.78 -12.47
N ARG A 23 -10.15 18.18 -12.26
CA ARG A 23 -11.16 17.37 -11.54
C ARG A 23 -11.64 16.20 -12.40
N VAL A 24 -11.89 15.08 -11.76
CA VAL A 24 -12.49 13.90 -12.39
C VAL A 24 -13.90 14.23 -12.87
N GLY A 25 -14.27 13.74 -14.05
CA GLY A 25 -15.55 14.00 -14.69
C GLY A 25 -15.62 15.29 -15.54
N CYS A 26 -14.54 16.07 -15.60
CA CYS A 26 -14.49 17.24 -16.49
C CYS A 26 -14.24 16.84 -17.94
N GLU A 27 -14.94 17.48 -18.86
CA GLU A 27 -14.60 17.44 -20.28
C GLU A 27 -13.41 18.34 -20.56
N VAL A 28 -12.47 17.84 -21.37
CA VAL A 28 -11.26 18.55 -21.76
C VAL A 28 -11.16 18.63 -23.27
N LYS A 29 -10.70 19.80 -23.74
CA LYS A 29 -10.48 20.12 -25.15
C LYS A 29 -9.02 20.48 -25.37
N GLU A 30 -8.65 20.60 -26.64
CA GLU A 30 -7.35 21.09 -27.03
C GLU A 30 -6.96 22.40 -26.32
N GLY A 31 -5.76 22.43 -25.75
CA GLY A 31 -5.22 23.57 -25.04
C GLY A 31 -5.65 23.72 -23.59
N ASP A 32 -6.64 22.97 -23.11
CA ASP A 32 -7.07 22.98 -21.71
C ASP A 32 -5.94 22.54 -20.78
N ILE A 33 -5.86 23.15 -19.60
CA ILE A 33 -4.85 22.83 -18.61
C ILE A 33 -5.28 21.58 -17.84
N LEU A 34 -4.45 20.54 -17.91
CA LEU A 34 -4.65 19.30 -17.15
C LEU A 34 -3.98 19.36 -15.79
N ILE A 35 -2.77 19.94 -15.72
CA ILE A 35 -2.02 20.11 -14.48
C ILE A 35 -1.37 21.48 -14.50
N GLY A 36 -1.75 22.33 -13.55
CA GLY A 36 -1.15 23.63 -13.35
C GLY A 36 0.22 23.50 -12.66
N LYS A 37 1.26 23.97 -13.31
CA LYS A 37 2.63 23.95 -12.78
C LYS A 37 3.33 25.23 -13.11
N ILE A 38 3.93 25.81 -12.08
CA ILE A 38 4.85 26.95 -12.22
C ILE A 38 6.26 26.51 -11.83
N THR A 39 7.27 27.05 -12.48
CA THR A 39 8.68 26.85 -12.18
C THR A 39 9.34 28.20 -11.99
N PRO A 40 10.29 28.34 -11.02
CA PRO A 40 11.05 29.57 -10.90
C PRO A 40 11.86 29.80 -12.18
N LYS A 41 11.90 31.04 -12.65
CA LYS A 41 12.86 31.46 -13.67
C LYS A 41 14.25 31.46 -13.01
N GLY A 42 15.23 30.81 -13.66
CA GLY A 42 16.61 30.90 -13.21
C GLY A 42 17.09 32.38 -13.23
N GLU A 43 18.03 32.70 -12.38
CA GLU A 43 18.71 34.01 -12.36
C GLU A 43 19.49 34.18 -13.66
N THR A 44 18.84 34.60 -14.72
CA THR A 44 19.46 35.21 -15.87
C THR A 44 19.30 36.71 -15.70
N ASP A 45 20.33 37.45 -16.01
CA ASP A 45 20.33 38.92 -15.96
C ASP A 45 19.02 39.48 -16.52
N THR A 46 18.22 40.04 -15.65
CA THR A 46 16.93 40.64 -16.01
C THR A 46 17.19 41.81 -16.96
N SER A 47 16.59 41.74 -18.15
CA SER A 47 16.69 42.86 -19.10
C SER A 47 16.09 44.14 -18.48
N PRO A 48 16.54 45.34 -18.92
CA PRO A 48 15.97 46.59 -18.44
C PRO A 48 14.46 46.68 -18.59
N GLU A 49 13.92 46.08 -19.63
CA GLU A 49 12.49 46.00 -19.91
C GLU A 49 11.73 45.09 -18.91
N GLU A 50 12.34 43.99 -18.50
CA GLU A 50 11.78 43.14 -17.43
C GLU A 50 11.78 43.81 -16.06
N LYS A 51 12.79 44.60 -15.77
CA LYS A 51 12.84 45.43 -14.53
C LYS A 51 11.71 46.45 -14.52
N LEU A 52 11.43 47.08 -15.66
CA LEU A 52 10.32 48.00 -15.82
C LEU A 52 8.95 47.32 -15.67
N LEU A 53 8.78 46.15 -16.26
CA LEU A 53 7.55 45.38 -16.11
C LEU A 53 7.29 44.92 -14.68
N ARG A 54 8.34 44.54 -13.93
CA ARG A 54 8.25 44.23 -12.48
C ARG A 54 7.81 45.45 -11.67
N ALA A 55 8.30 46.63 -12.01
CA ALA A 55 7.92 47.87 -11.31
C ALA A 55 6.44 48.27 -11.56
N ILE A 56 5.90 47.91 -12.73
CA ILE A 56 4.51 48.28 -13.11
C ILE A 56 3.50 47.22 -12.64
N PHE A 57 3.79 45.92 -12.76
CA PHE A 57 2.88 44.82 -12.51
C PHE A 57 3.11 44.04 -11.21
N GLY A 58 4.09 44.46 -10.41
CA GLY A 58 4.46 43.83 -9.13
C GLY A 58 5.37 42.61 -9.27
N ASP A 59 6.05 42.24 -8.18
CA ASP A 59 7.11 41.22 -8.15
C ASP A 59 6.68 39.82 -8.54
N LYS A 60 5.40 39.50 -8.45
CA LYS A 60 4.88 38.12 -8.70
C LYS A 60 4.90 37.68 -10.16
N ALA A 61 4.81 38.59 -11.12
CA ALA A 61 4.72 38.24 -12.53
C ALA A 61 6.05 37.87 -13.21
N GLY A 62 7.18 38.21 -12.59
CA GLY A 62 8.53 38.06 -13.16
C GLY A 62 9.28 36.78 -12.80
N ASP A 63 8.98 36.18 -11.65
CA ASP A 63 9.85 35.15 -11.07
C ASP A 63 9.47 33.72 -11.42
N VAL A 64 8.30 33.49 -12.01
CA VAL A 64 7.81 32.16 -12.33
C VAL A 64 7.44 32.02 -13.82
N LYS A 65 7.71 30.84 -14.34
CA LYS A 65 7.37 30.43 -15.71
C LYS A 65 6.25 29.40 -15.65
N ASP A 66 5.24 29.57 -16.50
CA ASP A 66 4.22 28.54 -16.74
C ASP A 66 4.87 27.29 -17.36
N ALA A 67 4.76 26.17 -16.69
CA ALA A 67 5.20 24.85 -17.12
C ALA A 67 4.04 23.83 -17.03
N SER A 68 2.82 24.32 -17.14
CA SER A 68 1.60 23.51 -17.02
C SER A 68 1.49 22.48 -18.13
N LEU A 69 0.95 21.31 -17.78
CA LEU A 69 0.59 20.28 -18.75
C LEU A 69 -0.75 20.65 -19.38
N ARG A 70 -0.76 20.79 -20.71
CA ARG A 70 -1.96 21.10 -21.48
C ARG A 70 -2.38 19.93 -22.36
N MET A 71 -3.66 19.88 -22.69
CA MET A 71 -4.20 18.88 -23.61
C MET A 71 -3.59 19.08 -25.01
N PRO A 72 -3.05 18.00 -25.63
CA PRO A 72 -2.49 18.06 -26.98
C PRO A 72 -3.53 18.49 -28.02
N SER A 73 -3.02 19.00 -29.16
CA SER A 73 -3.84 19.36 -30.29
C SER A 73 -4.64 18.19 -30.82
N SER A 74 -5.83 18.45 -31.32
CA SER A 74 -6.75 17.46 -31.91
C SER A 74 -7.20 16.36 -30.93
N THR A 75 -7.09 16.61 -29.64
CA THR A 75 -7.52 15.65 -28.62
C THR A 75 -8.64 16.26 -27.78
N TYR A 76 -9.65 15.47 -27.53
CA TYR A 76 -10.73 15.79 -26.59
C TYR A 76 -11.12 14.53 -25.81
N GLY A 77 -11.68 14.71 -24.64
CA GLY A 77 -12.10 13.58 -23.80
C GLY A 77 -12.67 13.99 -22.48
N MET A 78 -12.91 13.01 -21.63
CA MET A 78 -13.36 13.19 -20.25
C MET A 78 -12.31 12.60 -19.30
N VAL A 79 -12.02 13.30 -18.20
CA VAL A 79 -11.10 12.83 -17.19
C VAL A 79 -11.77 11.74 -16.35
N MET A 80 -11.27 10.52 -16.44
CA MET A 80 -11.81 9.36 -15.75
C MET A 80 -11.23 9.20 -14.35
N GLU A 81 -9.93 9.42 -14.19
CA GLU A 81 -9.22 9.24 -12.92
C GLU A 81 -7.97 10.14 -12.88
N THR A 82 -7.64 10.61 -11.67
CA THR A 82 -6.37 11.31 -11.41
C THR A 82 -5.66 10.64 -10.24
N LYS A 83 -4.34 10.48 -10.35
CA LYS A 83 -3.48 9.91 -9.29
C LYS A 83 -2.33 10.85 -9.02
N LEU A 84 -2.25 11.37 -7.79
CA LEU A 84 -1.14 12.21 -7.36
C LEU A 84 -0.14 11.41 -6.54
N PHE A 85 1.11 11.39 -6.99
CA PHE A 85 2.22 10.84 -6.24
C PHE A 85 3.10 11.99 -5.75
N SER A 86 3.08 12.28 -4.46
CA SER A 86 3.90 13.33 -3.87
C SER A 86 4.82 12.77 -2.79
N ARG A 87 6.03 13.33 -2.68
CA ARG A 87 6.89 13.12 -1.51
C ARG A 87 6.55 14.20 -0.50
N LEU A 88 5.81 13.84 0.53
CA LEU A 88 5.61 14.73 1.67
C LEU A 88 6.92 14.83 2.45
N VAL A 89 7.37 16.07 2.73
CA VAL A 89 8.41 16.31 3.73
C VAL A 89 7.73 16.09 5.08
N LYS A 90 7.98 14.91 5.68
CA LYS A 90 7.34 14.52 6.93
C LYS A 90 8.02 15.22 8.10
N ASP A 91 7.29 16.08 8.78
CA ASP A 91 7.71 16.69 10.04
C ASP A 91 7.83 15.64 11.14
N LYS A 92 8.56 15.95 12.21
CA LYS A 92 8.74 15.04 13.36
C LYS A 92 7.40 14.62 13.98
N LYS A 93 6.42 15.50 14.02
CA LYS A 93 5.08 15.23 14.55
C LYS A 93 4.32 14.25 13.66
N THR A 94 4.30 14.47 12.36
CA THR A 94 3.66 13.56 11.38
C THR A 94 4.27 12.15 11.43
N LYS A 95 5.60 12.05 11.59
CA LYS A 95 6.28 10.76 11.76
C LYS A 95 5.89 10.03 13.04
N SER A 96 5.63 10.75 14.14
CA SER A 96 5.13 10.17 15.38
C SER A 96 3.71 9.63 15.20
N ASP A 97 2.82 10.43 14.62
CA ASP A 97 1.42 10.06 14.40
C ASP A 97 1.31 8.86 13.44
N GLU A 98 2.11 8.83 12.38
CA GLU A 98 2.19 7.68 11.47
C GLU A 98 2.66 6.41 12.18
N LYS A 99 3.66 6.52 13.06
CA LYS A 99 4.14 5.40 13.85
C LYS A 99 3.05 4.83 14.74
N ASP A 100 2.31 5.69 15.42
CA ASP A 100 1.19 5.27 16.29
C ASP A 100 0.08 4.58 15.50
N VAL A 101 -0.20 5.04 14.28
CA VAL A 101 -1.17 4.40 13.37
C VAL A 101 -0.65 3.04 12.91
N LEU A 102 0.63 2.94 12.51
CA LEU A 102 1.25 1.67 12.11
C LEU A 102 1.26 0.66 13.26
N ASP A 103 1.58 1.09 14.48
CA ASP A 103 1.57 0.22 15.67
C ASP A 103 0.15 -0.30 15.98
N LYS A 104 -0.89 0.50 15.77
CA LYS A 104 -2.28 0.06 15.89
C LYS A 104 -2.63 -0.99 14.85
N ILE A 105 -2.27 -0.75 13.58
CA ILE A 105 -2.48 -1.69 12.47
C ILE A 105 -1.77 -3.01 12.79
N ASP A 106 -0.50 -2.97 13.19
CA ASP A 106 0.29 -4.17 13.49
C ASP A 106 -0.31 -4.96 14.67
N LYS A 107 -0.80 -4.30 15.73
CA LYS A 107 -1.48 -4.96 16.85
C LYS A 107 -2.77 -5.65 16.41
N GLU A 108 -3.60 -4.97 15.60
CA GLU A 108 -4.85 -5.54 15.07
C GLU A 108 -4.57 -6.81 14.25
N PHE A 109 -3.58 -6.75 13.34
CA PHE A 109 -3.23 -7.88 12.50
C PHE A 109 -2.56 -9.02 13.28
N ASN A 110 -1.72 -8.71 14.26
CA ASN A 110 -1.13 -9.72 15.14
C ASN A 110 -2.21 -10.48 15.92
N HIS A 111 -3.25 -9.80 16.35
CA HIS A 111 -4.41 -10.45 16.99
C HIS A 111 -5.13 -11.38 16.02
N LYS A 112 -5.41 -10.94 14.78
CA LYS A 112 -6.03 -11.77 13.73
C LYS A 112 -5.18 -13.01 13.41
N PHE A 113 -3.85 -12.87 13.32
CA PHE A 113 -2.95 -14.00 13.10
C PHE A 113 -2.94 -14.98 14.27
N ALA A 114 -2.93 -14.48 15.49
CA ALA A 114 -3.00 -15.33 16.68
C ALA A 114 -4.32 -16.10 16.76
N GLU A 115 -5.45 -15.46 16.47
CA GLU A 115 -6.76 -16.09 16.42
C GLU A 115 -6.84 -17.17 15.32
N LEU A 116 -6.31 -16.87 14.13
CA LEU A 116 -6.26 -17.83 13.02
C LEU A 116 -5.40 -19.04 13.37
N LYS A 117 -4.25 -18.83 14.04
CA LYS A 117 -3.38 -19.89 14.51
C LYS A 117 -4.06 -20.74 15.60
N SER A 118 -4.75 -20.13 16.58
CA SER A 118 -5.49 -20.85 17.63
C SER A 118 -6.54 -21.80 17.02
N LYS A 119 -7.35 -21.29 16.09
CA LYS A 119 -8.35 -22.09 15.37
C LYS A 119 -7.73 -23.23 14.56
N LEU A 120 -6.55 -23.01 13.99
CA LEU A 120 -5.80 -24.05 13.30
C LEU A 120 -5.38 -25.17 14.27
N VAL A 121 -4.75 -24.79 15.38
CA VAL A 121 -4.25 -25.73 16.40
C VAL A 121 -5.39 -26.57 16.96
N GLU A 122 -6.53 -25.98 17.28
CA GLU A 122 -7.72 -26.69 17.73
C GLU A 122 -8.18 -27.74 16.74
N LYS A 123 -8.36 -27.36 15.47
CA LYS A 123 -8.79 -28.29 14.39
C LYS A 123 -7.78 -29.40 14.14
N LEU A 124 -6.48 -29.06 14.13
CA LEU A 124 -5.43 -30.07 13.97
C LEU A 124 -5.42 -31.04 15.15
N PHE A 125 -5.59 -30.53 16.38
CA PHE A 125 -5.60 -31.36 17.58
C PHE A 125 -6.79 -32.32 17.59
N GLU A 126 -7.98 -31.90 17.18
CA GLU A 126 -9.14 -32.78 17.02
C GLU A 126 -8.86 -33.98 16.11
N LEU A 127 -8.13 -33.77 15.01
CA LEU A 127 -7.80 -34.82 14.05
C LEU A 127 -6.70 -35.77 14.52
N VAL A 128 -5.69 -35.25 15.24
CA VAL A 128 -4.50 -36.01 15.63
C VAL A 128 -4.54 -36.49 17.07
N ASN A 129 -5.57 -36.15 17.84
CA ASN A 129 -5.71 -36.56 19.22
C ASN A 129 -5.64 -38.08 19.36
N GLY A 130 -4.83 -38.56 20.32
CA GLY A 130 -4.60 -39.98 20.57
C GLY A 130 -3.74 -40.70 19.53
N LYS A 131 -3.26 -40.01 18.48
CA LYS A 131 -2.39 -40.60 17.45
C LYS A 131 -0.92 -40.29 17.73
N SER A 132 -0.04 -41.14 17.18
CA SER A 132 1.42 -40.95 17.24
C SER A 132 1.92 -40.33 15.94
N SER A 133 2.89 -39.42 16.05
CA SER A 133 3.54 -38.76 14.93
C SER A 133 4.39 -39.75 14.11
N GLN A 134 4.38 -39.62 12.79
CA GLN A 134 5.33 -40.26 11.89
C GLN A 134 6.53 -39.37 11.56
N GLY A 135 6.65 -38.23 12.25
CA GLY A 135 7.65 -37.19 12.02
C GLY A 135 7.03 -36.01 11.27
N VAL A 136 6.89 -34.87 11.94
CA VAL A 136 6.43 -33.62 11.31
C VAL A 136 7.62 -32.77 11.01
N HIS A 137 7.77 -32.36 9.77
CA HIS A 137 8.91 -31.58 9.28
C HIS A 137 8.44 -30.29 8.60
N ASN A 138 9.28 -29.30 8.51
CA ASN A 138 9.08 -28.16 7.62
C ASN A 138 9.59 -28.48 6.19
N TYR A 139 9.43 -27.55 5.25
CA TYR A 139 9.93 -27.73 3.87
C TYR A 139 11.46 -27.77 3.80
N LEU A 140 12.16 -27.27 4.82
CA LEU A 140 13.62 -27.35 4.95
C LEU A 140 14.10 -28.71 5.53
N LYS A 141 13.16 -29.64 5.79
CA LYS A 141 13.39 -30.95 6.42
C LYS A 141 13.82 -30.90 7.89
N GLU A 142 13.63 -29.78 8.56
CA GLU A 142 13.84 -29.70 10.00
C GLU A 142 12.69 -30.39 10.72
N GLU A 143 13.01 -31.22 11.71
CA GLU A 143 12.04 -31.97 12.48
C GLU A 143 11.37 -31.06 13.52
N LEU A 144 10.05 -30.89 13.40
CA LEU A 144 9.23 -30.09 14.33
C LEU A 144 8.62 -30.94 15.43
N ILE A 145 8.21 -32.17 15.10
CA ILE A 145 7.70 -33.16 16.06
C ILE A 145 8.30 -34.51 15.68
N GLY A 146 8.98 -35.13 16.63
CA GLY A 146 9.66 -36.40 16.44
C GLY A 146 8.73 -37.55 16.13
N ARG A 147 9.27 -38.59 15.47
CA ARG A 147 8.53 -39.81 15.19
C ARG A 147 8.20 -40.59 16.46
N GLY A 148 6.98 -41.11 16.53
CA GLY A 148 6.49 -41.89 17.70
C GLY A 148 5.98 -41.02 18.87
N VAL A 149 6.16 -39.70 18.80
CA VAL A 149 5.67 -38.78 19.83
C VAL A 149 4.14 -38.65 19.71
N LYS A 150 3.43 -38.74 20.84
CA LYS A 150 1.98 -38.48 20.87
C LYS A 150 1.71 -36.99 20.68
N PHE A 151 0.74 -36.69 19.83
CA PHE A 151 0.33 -35.31 19.61
C PHE A 151 -0.37 -34.75 20.89
N THR A 152 0.08 -33.57 21.30
CA THR A 152 -0.55 -32.78 22.35
C THR A 152 -0.79 -31.35 21.83
N GLN A 153 -1.78 -30.69 22.35
CA GLN A 153 -2.07 -29.30 21.97
C GLN A 153 -0.86 -28.40 22.18
N LYS A 154 -0.14 -28.57 23.31
CA LYS A 154 1.07 -27.80 23.60
C LYS A 154 2.21 -27.99 22.58
N LEU A 155 2.34 -29.18 21.99
CA LEU A 155 3.32 -29.43 20.92
C LEU A 155 2.93 -28.73 19.63
N LEU A 156 1.64 -28.72 19.29
CA LEU A 156 1.14 -27.98 18.13
C LEU A 156 1.31 -26.46 18.31
N GLU A 157 1.01 -25.92 19.48
CA GLU A 157 1.20 -24.50 19.79
C GLU A 157 2.66 -24.03 19.66
N LYS A 158 3.64 -24.90 19.96
CA LYS A 158 5.07 -24.61 19.82
C LYS A 158 5.51 -24.39 18.37
N ILE A 159 4.79 -24.92 17.40
CA ILE A 159 5.07 -24.65 16.00
C ILE A 159 4.82 -23.18 15.72
N THR A 160 5.86 -22.43 15.41
CA THR A 160 5.77 -20.98 15.20
C THR A 160 5.20 -20.64 13.83
N ILE A 161 5.65 -21.30 12.76
CA ILE A 161 5.37 -20.95 11.37
C ILE A 161 4.68 -22.12 10.67
N TYR A 162 3.34 -22.14 10.72
CA TYR A 162 2.55 -23.18 10.05
C TYR A 162 2.52 -23.09 8.52
N THR A 163 2.85 -21.94 7.95
CA THR A 163 2.94 -21.78 6.49
C THR A 163 4.08 -22.58 5.87
N GLU A 164 5.12 -22.90 6.64
CA GLU A 164 6.30 -23.65 6.20
C GLU A 164 6.23 -25.14 6.55
N VAL A 165 5.20 -25.58 7.28
CA VAL A 165 5.07 -26.98 7.69
C VAL A 165 4.70 -27.86 6.51
N ASN A 166 5.39 -28.98 6.36
CA ASN A 166 5.03 -30.00 5.36
C ASN A 166 3.75 -30.72 5.79
N PRO A 167 2.69 -30.72 4.98
CA PRO A 167 1.40 -31.29 5.34
C PRO A 167 1.33 -32.81 5.23
N TYR A 168 2.36 -33.46 4.71
CA TYR A 168 2.34 -34.88 4.40
C TYR A 168 2.90 -35.74 5.52
N LYS A 169 2.31 -36.96 5.66
CA LYS A 169 2.84 -38.03 6.52
C LYS A 169 2.92 -37.69 8.01
N TRP A 170 1.97 -36.94 8.54
CA TRP A 170 1.92 -36.68 9.98
C TRP A 170 1.55 -37.92 10.79
N THR A 171 0.63 -38.74 10.25
CA THR A 171 0.13 -39.96 10.88
C THR A 171 0.22 -41.16 9.92
N SER A 172 -0.01 -42.37 10.44
CA SER A 172 -0.12 -43.59 9.63
C SER A 172 -1.43 -43.69 8.81
N ASN A 173 -2.45 -42.90 9.15
CA ASN A 173 -3.74 -42.89 8.49
C ASN A 173 -3.76 -41.91 7.32
N LYS A 174 -4.04 -42.40 6.10
CA LYS A 174 -4.10 -41.56 4.88
C LYS A 174 -5.23 -40.54 4.89
N GLU A 175 -6.41 -40.92 5.40
CA GLU A 175 -7.57 -40.00 5.44
C GLU A 175 -7.30 -38.81 6.35
N VAL A 176 -6.72 -39.05 7.52
CA VAL A 176 -6.32 -37.99 8.45
C VAL A 176 -5.26 -37.09 7.83
N ASN A 177 -4.29 -37.66 7.12
CA ASN A 177 -3.27 -36.86 6.43
C ASN A 177 -3.87 -35.98 5.31
N ASN A 178 -4.89 -36.45 4.60
CA ASN A 178 -5.59 -35.64 3.60
C ASN A 178 -6.35 -34.49 4.25
N GLN A 179 -7.02 -34.72 5.38
CA GLN A 179 -7.71 -33.68 6.13
C GLN A 179 -6.73 -32.64 6.69
N ILE A 180 -5.57 -33.07 7.18
CA ILE A 180 -4.49 -32.18 7.63
C ILE A 180 -4.00 -31.32 6.47
N TYR A 181 -3.82 -31.91 5.28
CA TYR A 181 -3.43 -31.17 4.08
C TYR A 181 -4.44 -30.08 3.74
N GLU A 182 -5.74 -30.39 3.71
CA GLU A 182 -6.81 -29.43 3.41
C GLU A 182 -6.85 -28.29 4.45
N ILE A 183 -6.74 -28.62 5.74
CA ILE A 183 -6.74 -27.61 6.80
C ILE A 183 -5.53 -26.67 6.69
N LEU A 184 -4.34 -27.22 6.46
CA LEU A 184 -3.12 -26.42 6.29
C LEU A 184 -3.16 -25.60 5.00
N HIS A 185 -3.74 -26.13 3.93
CA HIS A 185 -3.93 -25.39 2.67
C HIS A 185 -4.86 -24.19 2.90
N ASN A 186 -6.02 -24.41 3.50
CA ASN A 186 -6.99 -23.36 3.81
C ASN A 186 -6.41 -22.29 4.76
N TYR A 187 -5.61 -22.73 5.73
CA TYR A 187 -4.90 -21.81 6.62
C TYR A 187 -3.95 -20.92 5.83
N ARG A 188 -3.15 -21.45 4.91
CA ARG A 188 -2.22 -20.68 4.08
C ARG A 188 -2.93 -19.65 3.21
N VAL A 189 -4.04 -20.02 2.61
CA VAL A 189 -4.85 -19.10 1.80
C VAL A 189 -5.30 -17.91 2.66
N LYS A 190 -5.93 -18.19 3.81
CA LYS A 190 -6.40 -17.15 4.74
C LYS A 190 -5.26 -16.31 5.32
N TYR A 191 -4.14 -16.95 5.65
CA TYR A 191 -2.96 -16.23 6.14
C TYR A 191 -2.43 -15.25 5.10
N ASN A 192 -2.34 -15.67 3.83
CA ASN A 192 -1.88 -14.81 2.75
C ASN A 192 -2.86 -13.68 2.44
N GLU A 193 -4.17 -13.89 2.56
CA GLU A 193 -5.18 -12.84 2.44
C GLU A 193 -4.99 -11.75 3.52
N ILE A 194 -4.89 -12.17 4.79
CA ILE A 194 -4.65 -11.26 5.92
C ILE A 194 -3.31 -10.53 5.75
N LEU A 195 -2.25 -11.23 5.35
CA LEU A 195 -0.94 -10.64 5.11
C LEU A 195 -0.97 -9.62 3.96
N GLY A 196 -1.72 -9.91 2.90
CA GLY A 196 -1.92 -9.00 1.78
C GLY A 196 -2.68 -7.73 2.19
N GLU A 197 -3.71 -7.87 3.02
CA GLU A 197 -4.45 -6.73 3.58
C GLU A 197 -3.56 -5.89 4.51
N HIS A 198 -2.79 -6.53 5.38
CA HIS A 198 -1.83 -5.86 6.27
C HIS A 198 -0.82 -5.02 5.48
N LYS A 199 -0.19 -5.62 4.46
CA LYS A 199 0.76 -4.90 3.59
C LYS A 199 0.11 -3.70 2.91
N ARG A 200 -1.12 -3.84 2.38
CA ARG A 200 -1.86 -2.74 1.73
C ARG A 200 -2.15 -1.61 2.70
N ARG A 201 -2.64 -1.90 3.91
CA ARG A 201 -2.95 -0.88 4.92
C ARG A 201 -1.69 -0.17 5.41
N ARG A 202 -0.58 -0.88 5.62
CA ARG A 202 0.70 -0.26 5.98
C ARG A 202 1.20 0.66 4.87
N PHE A 203 1.13 0.21 3.62
CA PHE A 203 1.53 1.00 2.46
C PHE A 203 0.70 2.28 2.33
N ALA A 204 -0.62 2.21 2.54
CA ALA A 204 -1.51 3.38 2.49
C ALA A 204 -1.18 4.46 3.54
N VAL A 205 -0.57 4.09 4.66
CA VAL A 205 -0.12 5.04 5.70
C VAL A 205 1.25 5.65 5.36
N GLN A 206 2.07 4.93 4.59
CA GLN A 206 3.45 5.33 4.27
C GLN A 206 3.56 6.18 2.99
N VAL A 207 2.52 6.20 2.16
CA VAL A 207 2.45 6.98 0.91
C VAL A 207 1.74 8.30 1.17
#